data_669f90ea3facb55707af003d5a85068d
#
_entry.id   669f90ea3facb55707af003d5a85068d
#
_cell.length_a   1.000
_cell.length_b   1.000
_cell.length_c   1.000
_cell.angle_alpha   90.00
_cell.angle_beta   90.00
_cell.angle_gamma   90.00
#
_symmetry.space_group_name_H-M   'P 1'
#
loop_
_entity.id
_entity.type
_entity.pdbx_description
1 polymer ?
#
loop_
_entity_poly.entity_id
_entity_poly.type
_entity_poly.pdbx_seq_one_letter_code
_entity_poly.pdbx_strand_id
1 'polypeptide(L)'
;DAALVATVAKAHQFITFTTPTALQIGVAHGLETCDAYYLGLAGELQANRDYLAGALAKLGFRPLKAQGTYFLTTDISELRFNGTDADFCRHMTEKAGVAAIPLSAFYSADTNQKLVRFAFCKQRAVLEEAVGRLTRHYS
;
A
#
# COMPACT_ATOMS: atom_id res chain seq x y z
N ASP A 1 27.74 11.80 0.19
CA ASP A 1 29.12 11.71 0.68
C ASP A 1 29.48 10.26 0.99
N ALA A 2 30.54 9.72 0.34
CA ALA A 2 30.96 8.33 0.47
C ALA A 2 31.43 7.98 1.90
N ALA A 3 32.07 8.91 2.60
CA ALA A 3 32.55 8.70 3.96
C ALA A 3 31.37 8.55 4.95
N LEU A 4 30.31 9.33 4.76
CA LEU A 4 29.10 9.22 5.56
C LEU A 4 28.40 7.89 5.30
N VAL A 5 28.27 7.47 4.06
CA VAL A 5 27.69 6.16 3.68
C VAL A 5 28.48 5.02 4.30
N ALA A 6 29.83 5.07 4.26
CA ALA A 6 30.68 4.06 4.87
C ALA A 6 30.49 3.95 6.39
N THR A 7 30.30 5.09 7.07
CA THR A 7 30.04 5.13 8.50
C THR A 7 28.67 4.51 8.86
N VAL A 8 27.63 4.87 8.10
CA VAL A 8 26.29 4.27 8.24
C VAL A 8 26.31 2.77 7.98
N ALA A 9 27.02 2.31 6.95
CA ALA A 9 27.15 0.90 6.61
C ALA A 9 27.81 0.09 7.74
N LYS A 10 28.80 0.66 8.45
CA LYS A 10 29.41 0.00 9.61
C LYS A 10 28.42 -0.22 10.76
N ALA A 11 27.55 0.75 11.03
CA ALA A 11 26.50 0.59 12.04
C ALA A 11 25.43 -0.39 11.57
N HIS A 12 25.02 -0.29 10.31
CA HIS A 12 23.98 -1.14 9.71
C HIS A 12 24.32 -2.62 9.77
N GLN A 13 25.56 -3.02 9.51
CA GLN A 13 25.98 -4.42 9.57
C GLN A 13 25.74 -5.08 10.93
N PHE A 14 25.79 -4.34 12.03
CA PHE A 14 25.52 -4.84 13.37
C PHE A 14 24.03 -4.83 13.72
N ILE A 15 23.27 -3.88 13.18
CA ILE A 15 21.83 -3.77 13.42
C ILE A 15 21.07 -4.86 12.64
N THR A 16 21.38 -5.01 11.36
CA THR A 16 20.73 -6.00 10.48
C THR A 16 21.32 -7.39 10.68
N PHE A 17 22.61 -7.48 10.89
CA PHE A 17 23.43 -8.69 11.05
C PHE A 17 23.18 -9.70 9.93
N THR A 18 22.26 -10.66 10.12
CA THR A 18 21.91 -11.65 9.11
C THR A 18 20.45 -12.10 9.25
N THR A 19 19.86 -12.46 8.13
CA THR A 19 18.54 -13.10 8.11
C THR A 19 18.66 -14.53 8.67
N PRO A 20 17.71 -14.98 9.52
CA PRO A 20 17.71 -16.35 10.04
C PRO A 20 17.83 -17.38 8.92
N THR A 21 18.72 -18.37 9.08
CA THR A 21 19.05 -19.37 8.06
C THR A 21 17.82 -20.13 7.54
N ALA A 22 16.87 -20.44 8.41
CA ALA A 22 15.63 -21.12 8.01
C ALA A 22 14.82 -20.31 6.98
N LEU A 23 14.77 -18.98 7.14
CA LEU A 23 14.10 -18.11 6.19
C LEU A 23 14.85 -18.02 4.85
N GLN A 24 16.19 -18.00 4.90
CA GLN A 24 17.01 -18.01 3.67
C GLN A 24 16.79 -19.30 2.88
N ILE A 25 16.77 -20.46 3.54
CA ILE A 25 16.49 -21.75 2.92
C ILE A 25 15.08 -21.77 2.32
N GLY A 26 14.08 -21.27 3.05
CA GLY A 26 12.71 -21.17 2.55
C GLY A 26 12.58 -20.29 1.30
N VAL A 27 13.26 -19.16 1.26
CA VAL A 27 13.29 -18.27 0.09
C VAL A 27 14.02 -18.94 -1.08
N ALA A 28 15.18 -19.58 -0.84
CA ALA A 28 15.91 -20.30 -1.87
C ALA A 28 15.05 -21.40 -2.50
N HIS A 29 14.39 -22.22 -1.67
CA HIS A 29 13.46 -23.25 -2.16
C HIS A 29 12.30 -22.65 -2.98
N GLY A 30 11.71 -21.55 -2.52
CA GLY A 30 10.67 -20.86 -3.27
C GLY A 30 11.16 -20.38 -4.64
N LEU A 31 12.35 -19.77 -4.71
CA LEU A 31 12.95 -19.30 -5.96
C LEU A 31 13.26 -20.45 -6.94
N GLU A 32 13.61 -21.63 -6.43
CA GLU A 32 13.90 -22.80 -7.25
C GLU A 32 12.64 -23.52 -7.77
N THR A 33 11.52 -23.44 -7.06
CA THR A 33 10.36 -24.32 -7.32
C THR A 33 9.08 -23.60 -7.69
N CYS A 34 9.00 -22.25 -7.55
CA CYS A 34 7.76 -21.50 -7.68
C CYS A 34 7.76 -20.49 -8.84
N ASP A 35 8.38 -20.83 -9.98
CA ASP A 35 8.46 -19.95 -11.15
C ASP A 35 7.11 -19.42 -11.60
N ALA A 36 6.07 -20.26 -11.63
CA ALA A 36 4.73 -19.87 -12.03
C ALA A 36 4.15 -18.76 -11.15
N TYR A 37 4.46 -18.76 -9.85
CA TYR A 37 4.07 -17.71 -8.93
C TYR A 37 4.74 -16.37 -9.27
N TYR A 38 6.06 -16.38 -9.46
CA TYR A 38 6.80 -15.14 -9.75
C TYR A 38 6.42 -14.54 -11.11
N LEU A 39 6.29 -15.39 -12.11
CA LEU A 39 5.92 -14.97 -13.47
C LEU A 39 4.47 -14.44 -13.53
N GLY A 40 3.57 -15.02 -12.71
CA GLY A 40 2.17 -14.60 -12.65
C GLY A 40 1.90 -13.38 -11.77
N LEU A 41 2.77 -13.11 -10.78
CA LEU A 41 2.53 -12.10 -9.73
C LEU A 41 2.29 -10.70 -10.27
N ALA A 42 3.05 -10.26 -11.28
CA ALA A 42 2.90 -8.93 -11.86
C ALA A 42 1.52 -8.74 -12.51
N GLY A 43 1.02 -9.76 -13.21
CA GLY A 43 -0.31 -9.74 -13.83
C GLY A 43 -1.44 -9.72 -12.79
N GLU A 44 -1.32 -10.52 -11.73
CA GLU A 44 -2.29 -10.55 -10.63
C GLU A 44 -2.36 -9.19 -9.92
N LEU A 45 -1.21 -8.62 -9.55
CA LEU A 45 -1.14 -7.32 -8.90
C LEU A 45 -1.68 -6.21 -9.80
N GLN A 46 -1.40 -6.25 -11.10
CA GLN A 46 -1.95 -5.30 -12.07
C GLN A 46 -3.48 -5.39 -12.13
N ALA A 47 -4.04 -6.59 -12.25
CA ALA A 47 -5.49 -6.79 -12.28
C ALA A 47 -6.18 -6.29 -11.00
N ASN A 48 -5.57 -6.52 -9.84
CA ASN A 48 -6.07 -6.04 -8.55
C ASN A 48 -5.98 -4.51 -8.43
N ARG A 49 -4.87 -3.92 -8.87
CA ARG A 49 -4.70 -2.46 -8.94
C ARG A 49 -5.79 -1.81 -9.81
N ASP A 50 -5.97 -2.32 -11.02
CA ASP A 50 -6.89 -1.74 -11.99
C ASP A 50 -8.34 -1.86 -11.51
N TYR A 51 -8.69 -2.98 -10.91
CA TYR A 51 -9.99 -3.15 -10.27
C TYR A 51 -10.22 -2.15 -9.14
N LEU A 52 -9.28 -2.07 -8.19
CA LEU A 52 -9.41 -1.18 -7.04
C LEU A 52 -9.47 0.29 -7.48
N ALA A 53 -8.60 0.68 -8.41
CA ALA A 53 -8.59 2.05 -8.96
C ALA A 53 -9.93 2.40 -9.62
N GLY A 54 -10.46 1.52 -10.47
CA GLY A 54 -11.75 1.75 -11.13
C GLY A 54 -12.92 1.81 -10.16
N ALA A 55 -12.90 1.00 -9.10
CA ALA A 55 -13.93 1.00 -8.08
C ALA A 55 -13.88 2.27 -7.22
N LEU A 56 -12.70 2.66 -6.75
CA LEU A 56 -12.51 3.88 -5.96
C LEU A 56 -12.87 5.14 -6.75
N ALA A 57 -12.52 5.20 -8.04
CA ALA A 57 -12.90 6.34 -8.89
C ALA A 57 -14.41 6.55 -8.96
N LYS A 58 -15.20 5.47 -9.03
CA LYS A 58 -16.67 5.54 -9.02
C LYS A 58 -17.26 6.08 -7.71
N LEU A 59 -16.51 6.00 -6.63
CA LEU A 59 -16.90 6.49 -5.30
C LEU A 59 -16.39 7.91 -5.00
N GLY A 60 -15.81 8.60 -6.00
CA GLY A 60 -15.32 9.97 -5.86
C GLY A 60 -13.90 10.09 -5.35
N PHE A 61 -13.18 8.98 -5.13
CA PHE A 61 -11.73 9.03 -4.93
C PHE A 61 -11.04 9.35 -6.25
N ARG A 62 -9.87 9.95 -6.20
CA ARG A 62 -9.05 10.22 -7.39
C ARG A 62 -7.75 9.40 -7.34
N PRO A 63 -7.75 8.16 -7.87
CA PRO A 63 -6.56 7.33 -7.90
C PRO A 63 -5.44 7.97 -8.72
N LEU A 64 -4.23 7.98 -8.17
CA LEU A 64 -3.04 8.42 -8.89
C LEU A 64 -2.45 7.25 -9.67
N LYS A 65 -1.75 7.57 -10.78
CA LYS A 65 -1.11 6.55 -11.60
C LYS A 65 -0.06 5.78 -10.82
N ALA A 66 -0.25 4.48 -10.65
CA ALA A 66 0.70 3.56 -10.02
C ALA A 66 1.33 2.66 -11.09
N GLN A 67 2.65 2.73 -11.25
CA GLN A 67 3.41 1.95 -12.24
C GLN A 67 4.23 0.82 -11.61
N GLY A 68 4.12 0.62 -10.31
CA GLY A 68 4.83 -0.41 -9.57
C GLY A 68 4.30 -0.54 -8.16
N THR A 69 4.97 -1.29 -7.34
CA THR A 69 4.61 -1.62 -5.96
C THR A 69 3.28 -2.38 -5.84
N TYR A 70 2.73 -2.39 -4.65
CA TYR A 70 1.45 -3.00 -4.31
C TYR A 70 0.51 -2.01 -3.58
N PHE A 71 0.82 -0.71 -3.69
CA PHE A 71 0.02 0.36 -3.12
C PHE A 71 -0.57 1.26 -4.20
N LEU A 72 -1.82 1.66 -3.99
CA LEU A 72 -2.52 2.65 -4.78
C LEU A 72 -2.73 3.90 -3.93
N THR A 73 -2.13 5.01 -4.33
CA THR A 73 -2.37 6.31 -3.71
C THR A 73 -3.59 6.95 -4.35
N THR A 74 -4.46 7.53 -3.54
CA THR A 74 -5.65 8.25 -4.00
C THR A 74 -5.72 9.62 -3.34
N ASP A 75 -6.11 10.61 -4.11
CA ASP A 75 -6.47 11.92 -3.62
C ASP A 75 -7.95 11.90 -3.20
N ILE A 76 -8.22 12.39 -2.00
CA ILE A 76 -9.55 12.43 -1.36
C ILE A 76 -10.15 13.85 -1.30
N SER A 77 -9.55 14.82 -1.98
CA SER A 77 -9.99 16.22 -1.91
C SER A 77 -11.43 16.41 -2.37
N GLU A 78 -11.88 15.61 -3.35
CA GLU A 78 -13.24 15.68 -3.90
C GLU A 78 -14.29 15.07 -2.97
N LEU A 79 -13.92 14.23 -2.02
CA LEU A 79 -14.83 13.64 -1.03
C LEU A 79 -15.32 14.63 0.02
N ARG A 80 -14.83 15.88 -0.02
CA ARG A 80 -15.21 16.99 0.89
C ARG A 80 -15.12 16.63 2.37
N PHE A 81 -14.25 15.73 2.74
CA PHE A 81 -14.03 15.36 4.14
C PHE A 81 -13.34 16.51 4.88
N ASN A 82 -13.96 16.95 6.00
CA ASN A 82 -13.39 17.98 6.85
C ASN A 82 -12.47 17.34 7.89
N GLY A 83 -11.17 17.50 7.73
CA GLY A 83 -10.12 16.91 8.57
C GLY A 83 -8.86 16.58 7.79
N THR A 84 -7.87 16.02 8.44
CA THR A 84 -6.62 15.57 7.84
C THR A 84 -6.82 14.22 7.11
N ASP A 85 -5.81 13.77 6.35
CA ASP A 85 -5.78 12.42 5.78
C ASP A 85 -5.75 11.33 6.88
N ALA A 86 -5.13 11.62 8.03
CA ALA A 86 -5.13 10.72 9.19
C ALA A 86 -6.53 10.60 9.80
N ASP A 87 -7.27 11.72 9.95
CA ASP A 87 -8.64 11.70 10.42
C ASP A 87 -9.55 10.96 9.46
N PHE A 88 -9.34 11.14 8.15
CA PHE A 88 -10.06 10.39 7.13
C PHE A 88 -9.82 8.88 7.24
N CYS A 89 -8.58 8.45 7.37
CA CYS A 89 -8.25 7.02 7.52
C CYS A 89 -8.89 6.42 8.78
N ARG A 90 -8.89 7.15 9.89
CA ARG A 90 -9.57 6.74 11.12
C ARG A 90 -11.07 6.64 10.91
N HIS A 91 -11.69 7.68 10.37
CA HIS A 91 -13.13 7.69 10.06
C HIS A 91 -13.52 6.52 9.15
N MET A 92 -12.78 6.29 8.08
CA MET A 92 -13.05 5.20 7.15
C MET A 92 -12.94 3.82 7.83
N THR A 93 -11.96 3.64 8.70
CA THR A 93 -11.80 2.40 9.47
C THR A 93 -12.97 2.19 10.44
N GLU A 94 -13.38 3.23 11.16
CA GLU A 94 -14.45 3.13 12.17
C GLU A 94 -15.85 3.03 11.55
N LYS A 95 -16.11 3.73 10.44
CA LYS A 95 -17.45 3.85 9.86
C LYS A 95 -17.69 2.90 8.69
N ALA A 96 -16.69 2.68 7.85
CA ALA A 96 -16.81 1.78 6.70
C ALA A 96 -16.12 0.42 6.93
N GLY A 97 -15.30 0.26 7.98
CA GLY A 97 -14.57 -0.97 8.25
C GLY A 97 -13.48 -1.27 7.20
N VAL A 98 -12.94 -0.22 6.56
CA VAL A 98 -11.87 -0.34 5.55
C VAL A 98 -10.69 0.51 5.98
N ALA A 99 -9.51 -0.10 6.09
CA ALA A 99 -8.29 0.58 6.48
C ALA A 99 -7.53 1.12 5.26
N ALA A 100 -7.04 2.34 5.38
CA ALA A 100 -6.04 2.95 4.50
C ALA A 100 -4.95 3.62 5.33
N ILE A 101 -3.88 4.04 4.69
CA ILE A 101 -2.74 4.67 5.36
C ILE A 101 -2.66 6.13 4.92
N PRO A 102 -2.62 7.10 5.86
CA PRO A 102 -2.46 8.50 5.53
C PRO A 102 -1.04 8.75 5.00
N LEU A 103 -0.91 9.52 3.92
CA LEU A 103 0.39 9.79 3.33
C LEU A 103 1.21 10.80 4.14
N SER A 104 0.54 11.68 4.89
CA SER A 104 1.21 12.64 5.80
C SER A 104 2.15 11.96 6.79
N ALA A 105 1.88 10.71 7.19
CA ALA A 105 2.75 9.93 8.09
C ALA A 105 4.17 9.67 7.55
N PHE A 106 4.41 9.90 6.25
CA PHE A 106 5.71 9.68 5.60
C PHE A 106 6.47 10.98 5.32
N TYR A 107 5.95 12.12 5.73
CA TYR A 107 6.56 13.43 5.53
C TYR A 107 7.04 14.02 6.85
N SER A 108 8.15 14.75 6.82
CA SER A 108 8.74 15.40 7.99
C SER A 108 8.08 16.73 8.36
N ALA A 109 7.26 17.28 7.47
CA ALA A 109 6.52 18.52 7.68
C ALA A 109 5.04 18.32 7.41
N ASP A 110 4.20 19.14 8.02
CA ASP A 110 2.77 19.18 7.70
C ASP A 110 2.58 19.65 6.26
N THR A 111 2.20 18.73 5.39
CA THR A 111 2.03 19.00 3.95
C THR A 111 0.60 19.30 3.58
N ASN A 112 -0.34 19.25 4.56
CA ASN A 112 -1.79 19.40 4.34
C ASN A 112 -2.30 18.58 3.13
N GLN A 113 -1.68 17.41 2.90
CA GLN A 113 -2.04 16.55 1.77
C GLN A 113 -3.33 15.79 2.07
N LYS A 114 -4.18 15.72 1.08
CA LYS A 114 -5.40 14.90 1.09
C LYS A 114 -5.15 13.58 0.36
N LEU A 115 -4.07 12.89 0.72
CA LEU A 115 -3.65 11.66 0.07
C LEU A 115 -3.70 10.48 1.02
N VAL A 116 -4.31 9.40 0.58
CA VAL A 116 -4.36 8.13 1.30
C VAL A 116 -3.89 6.98 0.43
N ARG A 117 -3.39 5.92 1.04
CA ARG A 117 -2.80 4.78 0.35
C ARG A 117 -3.51 3.49 0.71
N PHE A 118 -3.98 2.76 -0.31
CA PHE A 118 -4.58 1.44 -0.22
C PHE A 118 -3.59 0.36 -0.68
N ALA A 119 -3.59 -0.80 -0.02
CA ALA A 119 -2.84 -1.97 -0.46
C ALA A 119 -3.72 -2.85 -1.35
N PHE A 120 -3.26 -3.16 -2.58
CA PHE A 120 -3.96 -4.07 -3.48
C PHE A 120 -3.37 -5.49 -3.56
N CYS A 121 -2.31 -5.79 -2.79
CA CYS A 121 -1.75 -7.12 -2.64
C CYS A 121 -2.61 -8.01 -1.71
N LYS A 122 -3.87 -8.16 -2.06
CA LYS A 122 -4.87 -8.92 -1.33
C LYS A 122 -5.56 -9.89 -2.28
N GLN A 123 -6.15 -10.95 -1.73
CA GLN A 123 -7.04 -11.78 -2.52
C GLN A 123 -8.20 -10.96 -3.09
N ARG A 124 -8.62 -11.28 -4.30
CA ARG A 124 -9.66 -10.55 -5.00
C ARG A 124 -10.94 -10.37 -4.18
N ALA A 125 -11.40 -11.41 -3.51
CA ALA A 125 -12.59 -11.37 -2.66
C ALA A 125 -12.50 -10.34 -1.53
N VAL A 126 -11.30 -10.14 -0.96
CA VAL A 126 -11.06 -9.12 0.09
C VAL A 126 -11.19 -7.71 -0.48
N LEU A 127 -10.69 -7.48 -1.70
CA LEU A 127 -10.84 -6.19 -2.38
C LEU A 127 -12.30 -5.91 -2.74
N GLU A 128 -13.03 -6.92 -3.19
CA GLU A 128 -14.46 -6.83 -3.51
C GLU A 128 -15.29 -6.53 -2.27
N GLU A 129 -15.00 -7.17 -1.15
CA GLU A 129 -15.65 -6.87 0.13
C GLU A 129 -15.36 -5.45 0.59
N ALA A 130 -14.09 -5.01 0.54
CA ALA A 130 -13.72 -3.65 0.91
C ALA A 130 -14.44 -2.60 0.04
N VAL A 131 -14.47 -2.81 -1.28
CA VAL A 131 -15.21 -1.95 -2.21
C VAL A 131 -16.70 -1.95 -1.88
N GLY A 132 -17.30 -3.10 -1.59
CA GLY A 132 -18.71 -3.19 -1.19
C GLY A 132 -19.02 -2.41 0.10
N ARG A 133 -18.12 -2.44 1.09
CA ARG A 133 -18.24 -1.64 2.32
C ARG A 133 -18.15 -0.13 2.02
N LEU A 134 -17.18 0.28 1.22
CA LEU A 134 -17.03 1.68 0.80
C LEU A 134 -18.25 2.16 0.00
N THR A 135 -18.78 1.34 -0.90
CA THR A 135 -19.97 1.67 -1.67
C THR A 135 -21.16 1.95 -0.75
N ARG A 136 -21.40 1.10 0.24
CA ARG A 136 -22.51 1.33 1.21
C ARG A 136 -22.32 2.58 2.07
N HIS A 137 -21.11 3.06 2.22
CA HIS A 137 -20.81 4.24 3.04
C HIS A 137 -20.83 5.55 2.25
N TYR A 138 -20.45 5.51 0.96
CA TYR A 138 -20.31 6.71 0.11
C TYR A 138 -21.39 6.85 -0.99
N SER A 139 -22.37 5.92 -1.06
CA SER A 139 -23.48 5.98 -2.03
C SER A 139 -24.67 6.77 -1.49
#